data_6aba1befc37d7daa89fe6ab5f2abf99e
#
_entry.id   6aba1befc37d7daa89fe6ab5f2abf99e
#
_cell.length_a   1.000
_cell.length_b   1.000
_cell.length_c   1.000
_cell.angle_alpha   90.00
_cell.angle_beta   90.00
_cell.angle_gamma   90.00
#
_symmetry.space_group_name_H-M   'P 1'
#
loop_
_entity.id
_entity.type
_entity.pdbx_description
1 polymer ?
#
loop_
_entity_poly.entity_id
_entity_poly.type
_entity_poly.pdbx_seq_one_letter_code
_entity_poly.pdbx_strand_id
1 'polypeptide(L)'
;MDILVCTAIVESGLDFPRANTLIVDQAHLFGLGQLYQLRGRVGRSDRQAFACFVVSDLERLPAATKERLRIILDMDYLGAGFQVAMEDLRLRGAGNILGEVQSGHMGRVGLELYLEMLEQAVNKIKNGGVSLQIETELNLGLTAHIPEDYITDGRERLRWYKRLSAAPDAQARQELELELRDRFGILPQPLEIFMAVLALKQFLSGAQALKADVYEDRLRVLWDEKQNAIAPEKLVPFLSAQKGNAKLIPPSSLELKLDMQLPTPRRLDAARLALGTLLTD
;
A
#
# COMPACT_ATOMS: atom_id res chain seq x y z
N MET A 1 -41.02 -19.89 15.88
CA MET A 1 -39.70 -20.45 16.25
C MET A 1 -38.93 -19.30 16.86
N ASP A 2 -38.60 -19.41 18.14
CA ASP A 2 -38.05 -18.29 18.90
C ASP A 2 -36.53 -18.40 19.10
N ILE A 3 -36.00 -19.62 19.04
CA ILE A 3 -34.57 -19.91 19.14
C ILE A 3 -34.20 -20.95 18.09
N LEU A 4 -33.11 -20.68 17.35
CA LEU A 4 -32.49 -21.61 16.42
C LEU A 4 -31.08 -21.98 16.92
N VAL A 5 -30.83 -23.27 17.11
CA VAL A 5 -29.49 -23.80 17.42
C VAL A 5 -28.95 -24.46 16.16
N CYS A 6 -27.75 -24.07 15.76
CA CYS A 6 -27.12 -24.57 14.52
C CYS A 6 -25.60 -24.50 14.64
N THR A 7 -24.91 -25.11 13.69
CA THR A 7 -23.45 -24.98 13.53
C THR A 7 -23.10 -23.74 12.73
N ALA A 8 -21.82 -23.52 12.46
CA ALA A 8 -21.31 -22.43 11.61
C ALA A 8 -21.85 -22.41 10.17
N ILE A 9 -22.65 -23.40 9.76
CA ILE A 9 -23.25 -23.48 8.41
C ILE A 9 -24.09 -22.24 8.07
N VAL A 10 -24.55 -21.50 9.07
CA VAL A 10 -25.30 -20.24 8.89
C VAL A 10 -24.44 -19.11 8.31
N GLU A 11 -23.14 -19.25 8.29
CA GLU A 11 -22.24 -18.26 7.64
C GLU A 11 -22.46 -18.23 6.12
N SER A 12 -22.96 -19.34 5.52
CA SER A 12 -23.16 -19.46 4.09
C SER A 12 -24.63 -19.49 3.70
N GLY A 13 -25.11 -18.42 3.02
CA GLY A 13 -26.33 -18.43 2.20
C GLY A 13 -27.69 -18.36 2.91
N LEU A 14 -27.77 -18.47 4.23
CA LEU A 14 -29.03 -18.39 4.95
C LEU A 14 -29.35 -16.95 5.36
N ASP A 15 -30.60 -16.51 5.14
CA ASP A 15 -31.07 -15.20 5.54
C ASP A 15 -32.10 -15.28 6.66
N PHE A 16 -31.87 -14.56 7.76
CA PHE A 16 -32.74 -14.54 8.92
C PHE A 16 -33.16 -13.09 9.24
N PRO A 17 -34.04 -12.47 8.44
CA PRO A 17 -34.38 -11.05 8.58
C PRO A 17 -35.04 -10.70 9.92
N ARG A 18 -35.61 -11.68 10.64
CA ARG A 18 -36.23 -11.47 11.96
C ARG A 18 -35.29 -11.76 13.15
N ALA A 19 -34.12 -12.32 12.90
CA ALA A 19 -33.15 -12.58 13.97
C ALA A 19 -32.46 -11.28 14.38
N ASN A 20 -32.63 -10.90 15.63
CA ASN A 20 -31.99 -9.72 16.22
C ASN A 20 -30.88 -10.05 17.19
N THR A 21 -30.67 -11.29 17.53
CA THR A 21 -29.65 -11.72 18.49
C THR A 21 -28.92 -12.95 17.95
N LEU A 22 -27.61 -12.87 17.92
CA LEU A 22 -26.70 -13.96 17.58
C LEU A 22 -25.83 -14.25 18.81
N ILE A 23 -25.74 -15.53 19.18
CA ILE A 23 -24.81 -15.99 20.22
C ILE A 23 -23.88 -17.00 19.58
N VAL A 24 -22.59 -16.72 19.59
CA VAL A 24 -21.54 -17.62 19.06
C VAL A 24 -20.80 -18.22 20.25
N ASP A 25 -21.03 -19.49 20.51
CA ASP A 25 -20.31 -20.23 21.55
C ASP A 25 -18.90 -20.57 21.06
N GLN A 26 -17.93 -20.59 22.00
CA GLN A 26 -16.52 -20.84 21.69
C GLN A 26 -15.97 -19.96 20.54
N ALA A 27 -16.28 -18.68 20.57
CA ALA A 27 -15.94 -17.73 19.53
C ALA A 27 -14.43 -17.70 19.21
N HIS A 28 -13.58 -18.11 20.13
CA HIS A 28 -12.12 -18.21 19.96
C HIS A 28 -11.67 -19.24 18.92
N LEU A 29 -12.53 -20.19 18.54
CA LEU A 29 -12.24 -21.21 17.52
C LEU A 29 -12.45 -20.70 16.09
N PHE A 30 -13.17 -19.57 15.92
CA PHE A 30 -13.50 -19.03 14.61
C PHE A 30 -12.42 -18.05 14.11
N GLY A 31 -12.22 -18.03 12.80
CA GLY A 31 -11.42 -17.01 12.12
C GLY A 31 -12.10 -15.64 12.11
N LEU A 32 -11.32 -14.57 11.89
CA LEU A 32 -11.86 -13.20 11.87
C LEU A 32 -12.94 -13.03 10.78
N GLY A 33 -12.70 -13.53 9.57
CA GLY A 33 -13.65 -13.51 8.47
C GLY A 33 -14.94 -14.26 8.81
N GLN A 34 -14.86 -15.40 9.48
CA GLN A 34 -16.04 -16.18 9.90
C GLN A 34 -16.87 -15.41 10.95
N LEU A 35 -16.22 -14.85 11.97
CA LEU A 35 -16.90 -14.03 12.97
C LEU A 35 -17.62 -12.83 12.34
N TYR A 36 -16.99 -12.19 11.35
CA TYR A 36 -17.59 -11.09 10.62
C TYR A 36 -18.81 -11.55 9.79
N GLN A 37 -18.72 -12.67 9.09
CA GLN A 37 -19.83 -13.23 8.32
C GLN A 37 -21.00 -13.64 9.23
N LEU A 38 -20.70 -14.29 10.37
CA LEU A 38 -21.71 -14.63 11.37
C LEU A 38 -22.41 -13.40 11.93
N ARG A 39 -21.65 -12.35 12.32
CA ARG A 39 -22.20 -11.07 12.77
C ARG A 39 -23.11 -10.44 11.72
N GLY A 40 -22.74 -10.52 10.44
CA GLY A 40 -23.54 -10.01 9.33
C GLY A 40 -24.85 -10.77 9.07
N ARG A 41 -25.16 -11.83 9.84
CA ARG A 41 -26.46 -12.56 9.78
C ARG A 41 -27.56 -11.94 10.61
N VAL A 42 -27.23 -11.03 11.53
CA VAL A 42 -28.20 -10.26 12.30
C VAL A 42 -28.10 -8.77 11.94
N GLY A 43 -29.16 -7.99 12.25
CA GLY A 43 -29.18 -6.55 11.97
C GLY A 43 -29.57 -6.20 10.52
N ARG A 44 -30.31 -7.05 9.84
CA ARG A 44 -30.83 -6.81 8.48
C ARG A 44 -32.22 -6.16 8.44
N SER A 45 -32.73 -5.76 9.59
CA SER A 45 -33.98 -5.03 9.73
C SER A 45 -33.75 -3.70 10.45
N ASP A 46 -34.81 -2.93 10.62
CA ASP A 46 -34.87 -1.68 11.38
C ASP A 46 -34.72 -1.83 12.91
N ARG A 47 -34.61 -3.08 13.38
CA ARG A 47 -34.45 -3.40 14.80
C ARG A 47 -32.98 -3.48 15.19
N GLN A 48 -32.67 -2.97 16.38
CA GLN A 48 -31.34 -3.15 16.95
C GLN A 48 -31.00 -4.62 17.11
N ALA A 49 -29.80 -5.00 16.66
CA ALA A 49 -29.31 -6.36 16.73
C ALA A 49 -28.09 -6.46 17.64
N PHE A 50 -27.89 -7.64 18.20
CA PHE A 50 -26.80 -7.96 19.11
C PHE A 50 -26.07 -9.21 18.63
N ALA A 51 -24.73 -9.17 18.64
CA ALA A 51 -23.89 -10.35 18.43
C ALA A 51 -23.02 -10.57 19.67
N CYS A 52 -23.23 -11.69 20.34
CA CYS A 52 -22.51 -12.08 21.54
C CYS A 52 -21.49 -13.16 21.21
N PHE A 53 -20.21 -12.89 21.43
CA PHE A 53 -19.12 -13.83 21.25
C PHE A 53 -18.71 -14.41 22.61
N VAL A 54 -19.03 -15.68 22.86
CA VAL A 54 -18.81 -16.34 24.15
C VAL A 54 -17.48 -17.07 24.11
N VAL A 55 -16.68 -16.90 25.16
CA VAL A 55 -15.42 -17.60 25.38
C VAL A 55 -15.36 -18.12 26.82
N SER A 56 -14.73 -19.25 27.05
CA SER A 56 -14.66 -19.87 28.37
C SER A 56 -13.82 -19.08 29.38
N ASP A 57 -12.68 -18.56 28.93
CA ASP A 57 -11.76 -17.77 29.76
C ASP A 57 -10.92 -16.85 28.86
N LEU A 58 -11.25 -15.56 28.87
CA LEU A 58 -10.57 -14.56 28.05
C LEU A 58 -9.08 -14.42 28.41
N GLU A 59 -8.74 -14.55 29.69
CA GLU A 59 -7.37 -14.33 30.17
C GLU A 59 -6.41 -15.42 29.64
N ARG A 60 -6.89 -16.63 29.46
CA ARG A 60 -6.10 -17.77 29.00
C ARG A 60 -5.95 -17.87 27.50
N LEU A 61 -6.65 -17.03 26.73
CA LEU A 61 -6.55 -17.05 25.28
C LEU A 61 -5.18 -16.53 24.80
N PRO A 62 -4.63 -17.10 23.72
CA PRO A 62 -3.45 -16.56 23.04
C PRO A 62 -3.62 -15.10 22.61
N ALA A 63 -2.54 -14.32 22.63
CA ALA A 63 -2.56 -12.91 22.28
C ALA A 63 -3.19 -12.64 20.89
N ALA A 64 -2.86 -13.44 19.89
CA ALA A 64 -3.44 -13.35 18.55
C ALA A 64 -4.96 -13.57 18.53
N THR A 65 -5.47 -14.45 19.40
CA THR A 65 -6.91 -14.71 19.52
C THR A 65 -7.64 -13.55 20.22
N LYS A 66 -7.04 -13.00 21.28
CA LYS A 66 -7.55 -11.79 21.95
C LYS A 66 -7.63 -10.61 20.98
N GLU A 67 -6.57 -10.40 20.20
CA GLU A 67 -6.53 -9.32 19.20
C GLU A 67 -7.61 -9.51 18.12
N ARG A 68 -7.80 -10.74 17.62
CA ARG A 68 -8.87 -11.06 16.66
C ARG A 68 -10.27 -10.73 17.19
N LEU A 69 -10.56 -11.11 18.44
CA LEU A 69 -11.84 -10.83 19.09
C LEU A 69 -12.02 -9.32 19.31
N ARG A 70 -10.95 -8.61 19.66
CA ARG A 70 -10.97 -7.15 19.81
C ARG A 70 -11.28 -6.45 18.49
N ILE A 71 -10.63 -6.86 17.40
CA ILE A 71 -10.85 -6.29 16.07
C ILE A 71 -12.33 -6.39 15.68
N ILE A 72 -12.98 -7.55 15.88
CA ILE A 72 -14.39 -7.71 15.51
C ILE A 72 -15.34 -6.86 16.38
N LEU A 73 -14.97 -6.57 17.62
CA LEU A 73 -15.73 -5.68 18.50
C LEU A 73 -15.58 -4.20 18.12
N ASP A 74 -14.37 -3.80 17.70
CA ASP A 74 -14.06 -2.42 17.32
C ASP A 74 -14.62 -2.03 15.93
N MET A 75 -15.01 -3.01 15.12
CA MET A 75 -15.55 -2.80 13.78
C MET A 75 -17.07 -2.65 13.80
N ASP A 76 -17.58 -1.51 14.22
CA ASP A 76 -19.01 -1.27 14.45
C ASP A 76 -19.78 -0.69 13.24
N TYR A 77 -19.16 -0.52 12.07
CA TYR A 77 -19.79 0.10 10.91
C TYR A 77 -20.03 -0.87 9.75
N LEU A 78 -21.14 -0.63 9.04
CA LEU A 78 -21.49 -1.35 7.81
C LEU A 78 -20.42 -1.09 6.71
N GLY A 79 -19.91 -2.16 6.11
CA GLY A 79 -18.90 -2.06 5.06
C GLY A 79 -17.48 -2.38 5.51
N ALA A 80 -17.27 -2.73 6.77
CA ALA A 80 -15.96 -3.14 7.31
C ALA A 80 -15.39 -4.43 6.70
N GLY A 81 -16.10 -5.11 5.78
CA GLY A 81 -15.68 -6.39 5.20
C GLY A 81 -14.29 -6.38 4.59
N PHE A 82 -13.92 -5.27 3.95
CA PHE A 82 -12.58 -5.10 3.41
C PHE A 82 -11.54 -4.98 4.52
N GLN A 83 -11.81 -4.21 5.57
CA GLN A 83 -10.87 -4.07 6.69
C GLN A 83 -10.74 -5.37 7.49
N VAL A 84 -11.84 -6.15 7.62
CA VAL A 84 -11.79 -7.49 8.21
C VAL A 84 -10.90 -8.42 7.40
N ALA A 85 -11.04 -8.45 6.09
CA ALA A 85 -10.17 -9.24 5.22
C ALA A 85 -8.69 -8.84 5.36
N MET A 86 -8.44 -7.54 5.55
CA MET A 86 -7.11 -6.97 5.76
C MET A 86 -6.50 -7.39 7.10
N GLU A 87 -7.29 -7.26 8.18
CA GLU A 87 -6.85 -7.65 9.50
C GLU A 87 -6.69 -9.18 9.62
N ASP A 88 -7.54 -9.97 8.95
CA ASP A 88 -7.38 -11.42 8.89
C ASP A 88 -6.08 -11.82 8.17
N LEU A 89 -5.75 -11.13 7.08
CA LEU A 89 -4.50 -11.30 6.36
C LEU A 89 -3.29 -10.91 7.23
N ARG A 90 -3.39 -9.81 7.98
CA ARG A 90 -2.36 -9.37 8.93
C ARG A 90 -2.14 -10.39 10.04
N LEU A 91 -3.21 -10.93 10.64
CA LEU A 91 -3.16 -11.90 11.73
C LEU A 91 -2.63 -13.28 11.29
N ARG A 92 -2.92 -13.69 10.06
CA ARG A 92 -2.41 -14.96 9.50
C ARG A 92 -0.96 -14.85 9.02
N GLY A 93 -0.41 -13.65 8.92
CA GLY A 93 0.88 -13.39 8.29
C GLY A 93 0.79 -13.51 6.76
N ALA A 94 1.22 -12.49 6.05
CA ALA A 94 1.18 -12.42 4.58
C ALA A 94 1.97 -13.56 3.88
N GLY A 95 2.73 -14.35 4.63
CA GLY A 95 3.58 -15.43 4.10
C GLY A 95 2.83 -16.63 3.51
N ASN A 96 1.53 -16.81 3.79
CA ASN A 96 0.81 -18.03 3.40
C ASN A 96 -0.05 -17.90 2.12
N ILE A 97 -0.17 -16.71 1.54
CA ILE A 97 -1.05 -16.48 0.37
C ILE A 97 -0.28 -16.53 -0.96
N LEU A 98 1.04 -16.35 -0.93
CA LEU A 98 1.88 -16.24 -2.14
C LEU A 98 2.81 -17.44 -2.39
N GLY A 99 2.56 -18.61 -1.74
CA GLY A 99 3.37 -19.83 -1.98
C GLY A 99 4.76 -19.77 -1.33
N GLU A 100 5.21 -20.89 -0.82
CA GLU A 100 6.41 -21.09 0.01
C GLU A 100 7.78 -20.77 -0.63
N VAL A 101 7.90 -20.05 -1.74
CA VAL A 101 9.17 -19.97 -2.49
C VAL A 101 9.83 -18.59 -2.51
N GLN A 102 9.31 -17.56 -1.84
CA GLN A 102 10.08 -16.30 -1.68
C GLN A 102 9.87 -15.64 -0.32
N SER A 103 10.30 -16.32 0.71
CA SER A 103 10.43 -15.76 2.07
C SER A 103 11.65 -14.84 2.16
N GLY A 104 11.48 -13.60 1.87
CA GLY A 104 12.45 -12.55 2.13
C GLY A 104 11.70 -11.22 2.18
N HIS A 105 12.17 -10.26 2.92
CA HIS A 105 11.61 -8.93 3.20
C HIS A 105 10.72 -8.25 2.13
N MET A 106 10.70 -8.73 0.89
CA MET A 106 9.86 -8.26 -0.21
C MET A 106 8.35 -8.50 -0.01
N GLY A 107 7.94 -9.52 0.74
CA GLY A 107 6.52 -9.87 0.90
C GLY A 107 5.72 -8.85 1.73
N ARG A 108 6.35 -8.16 2.69
CA ARG A 108 5.64 -7.19 3.56
C ARG A 108 5.44 -5.84 2.88
N VAL A 109 6.46 -5.34 2.19
CA VAL A 109 6.38 -4.06 1.46
C VAL A 109 5.46 -4.19 0.24
N GLY A 110 5.48 -5.33 -0.45
CA GLY A 110 4.59 -5.59 -1.59
C GLY A 110 3.11 -5.63 -1.21
N LEU A 111 2.77 -6.14 -0.02
CA LEU A 111 1.38 -6.20 0.44
C LEU A 111 0.85 -4.80 0.81
N GLU A 112 1.60 -4.00 1.57
CA GLU A 112 1.20 -2.64 1.96
C GLU A 112 1.01 -1.76 0.71
N LEU A 113 1.92 -1.84 -0.26
CA LEU A 113 1.80 -1.13 -1.53
C LEU A 113 0.62 -1.64 -2.40
N TYR A 114 0.41 -2.96 -2.47
CA TYR A 114 -0.73 -3.57 -3.18
C TYR A 114 -2.06 -3.10 -2.62
N LEU A 115 -2.17 -2.97 -1.30
CA LEU A 115 -3.38 -2.53 -0.62
C LEU A 115 -3.66 -1.05 -0.84
N GLU A 116 -2.62 -0.23 -0.86
CA GLU A 116 -2.73 1.17 -1.24
C GLU A 116 -3.22 1.32 -2.70
N MET A 117 -2.67 0.53 -3.63
CA MET A 117 -3.12 0.50 -5.01
C MET A 117 -4.58 0.06 -5.14
N LEU A 118 -5.02 -0.92 -4.35
CA LEU A 118 -6.40 -1.39 -4.35
C LEU A 118 -7.36 -0.32 -3.79
N GLU A 119 -6.98 0.34 -2.70
CA GLU A 119 -7.77 1.44 -2.12
C GLU A 119 -7.86 2.65 -3.07
N GLN A 120 -6.77 2.99 -3.75
CA GLN A 120 -6.77 4.01 -4.80
C GLN A 120 -7.65 3.63 -5.99
N ALA A 121 -7.61 2.37 -6.44
CA ALA A 121 -8.47 1.88 -7.52
C ALA A 121 -9.96 1.94 -7.13
N VAL A 122 -10.31 1.54 -5.91
CA VAL A 122 -11.67 1.62 -5.38
C VAL A 122 -12.14 3.07 -5.24
N ASN A 123 -11.29 3.98 -4.78
CA ASN A 123 -11.60 5.40 -4.66
C ASN A 123 -11.74 6.09 -6.02
N LYS A 124 -10.94 5.72 -7.01
CA LYS A 124 -11.11 6.16 -8.42
C LYS A 124 -12.47 5.73 -8.99
N ILE A 125 -12.90 4.50 -8.72
CA ILE A 125 -14.19 3.97 -9.18
C ILE A 125 -15.36 4.69 -8.48
N LYS A 126 -15.25 4.94 -7.17
CA LYS A 126 -16.31 5.59 -6.39
C LYS A 126 -16.50 7.08 -6.71
N ASN A 127 -15.43 7.77 -7.04
CA ASN A 127 -15.46 9.23 -7.26
C ASN A 127 -15.72 9.63 -8.73
N GLY A 128 -16.01 8.67 -9.63
CA GLY A 128 -16.45 8.94 -11.00
C GLY A 128 -15.46 9.72 -11.88
N GLY A 129 -14.22 9.89 -11.41
CA GLY A 129 -13.19 10.63 -12.11
C GLY A 129 -12.21 9.70 -12.82
N VAL A 130 -12.42 9.43 -14.10
CA VAL A 130 -11.38 8.90 -14.98
C VAL A 130 -10.41 10.03 -15.29
N SER A 131 -9.51 10.32 -14.36
CA SER A 131 -8.25 10.95 -14.72
C SER A 131 -7.37 9.85 -15.29
N LEU A 132 -7.08 9.90 -16.58
CA LEU A 132 -6.06 9.10 -17.26
C LEU A 132 -4.66 9.55 -16.81
N GLN A 133 -4.41 9.60 -15.50
CA GLN A 133 -3.05 9.72 -15.03
C GLN A 133 -2.39 8.36 -15.25
N ILE A 134 -1.45 8.32 -16.16
CA ILE A 134 -0.59 7.16 -16.39
C ILE A 134 0.16 6.91 -15.08
N GLU A 135 -0.10 5.78 -14.46
CA GLU A 135 0.60 5.39 -13.24
C GLU A 135 1.91 4.71 -13.66
N THR A 136 3.02 5.41 -13.43
CA THR A 136 4.35 4.89 -13.79
C THR A 136 4.69 3.64 -12.96
N GLU A 137 4.98 2.54 -13.62
CA GLU A 137 5.52 1.33 -12.99
C GLU A 137 6.99 1.54 -12.62
N LEU A 138 7.36 1.32 -11.36
CA LEU A 138 8.73 1.43 -10.88
C LEU A 138 9.28 0.06 -10.44
N ASN A 139 10.38 -0.38 -11.05
CA ASN A 139 11.10 -1.59 -10.69
C ASN A 139 12.55 -1.22 -10.32
N LEU A 140 12.76 -0.79 -9.12
CA LEU A 140 14.05 -0.23 -8.69
C LEU A 140 14.94 -1.24 -7.97
N GLY A 141 14.42 -2.39 -7.54
CA GLY A 141 15.19 -3.40 -6.79
C GLY A 141 15.74 -2.89 -5.45
N LEU A 142 15.14 -1.85 -4.87
CA LEU A 142 15.63 -1.17 -3.66
C LEU A 142 14.79 -1.57 -2.44
N THR A 143 15.45 -1.66 -1.29
CA THR A 143 14.77 -1.80 0.00
C THR A 143 14.26 -0.43 0.46
N ALA A 144 12.96 -0.18 0.31
CA ALA A 144 12.32 1.11 0.56
C ALA A 144 11.08 0.90 1.44
N HIS A 145 11.16 1.21 2.73
CA HIS A 145 10.07 1.00 3.69
C HIS A 145 10.27 1.85 4.95
N ILE A 146 9.23 1.95 5.78
CA ILE A 146 9.32 2.47 7.14
C ILE A 146 9.66 1.31 8.07
N PRO A 147 10.87 1.26 8.69
CA PRO A 147 11.27 0.16 9.56
C PRO A 147 10.39 0.03 10.80
N GLU A 148 10.22 -1.21 11.28
CA GLU A 148 9.39 -1.50 12.47
C GLU A 148 9.99 -0.98 13.77
N ASP A 149 11.29 -0.86 13.83
CA ASP A 149 12.02 -0.28 14.95
C ASP A 149 11.96 1.25 14.97
N TYR A 150 11.70 1.89 13.83
CA TYR A 150 11.50 3.34 13.73
C TYR A 150 10.08 3.77 14.12
N ILE A 151 9.06 3.08 13.59
CA ILE A 151 7.66 3.26 14.01
C ILE A 151 7.10 1.88 14.38
N THR A 152 7.03 1.59 15.67
CA THR A 152 6.64 0.27 16.19
C THR A 152 5.17 -0.05 15.97
N ASP A 153 4.29 0.95 16.04
CA ASP A 153 2.85 0.78 15.82
C ASP A 153 2.55 0.63 14.31
N GLY A 154 2.04 -0.55 13.91
CA GLY A 154 1.72 -0.86 12.52
C GLY A 154 0.61 0.01 11.92
N ARG A 155 -0.37 0.47 12.75
CA ARG A 155 -1.43 1.38 12.29
C ARG A 155 -0.87 2.78 12.04
N GLU A 156 0.06 3.23 12.88
CA GLU A 156 0.73 4.51 12.70
C GLU A 156 1.65 4.47 11.48
N ARG A 157 2.40 3.37 11.27
CA ARG A 157 3.18 3.15 10.05
C ARG A 157 2.32 3.26 8.79
N LEU A 158 1.15 2.60 8.77
CA LEU A 158 0.23 2.67 7.63
C LEU A 158 -0.29 4.10 7.38
N ARG A 159 -0.58 4.86 8.44
CA ARG A 159 -0.97 6.28 8.30
C ARG A 159 0.14 7.11 7.67
N TRP A 160 1.40 6.85 8.06
CA TRP A 160 2.55 7.54 7.48
C TRP A 160 2.78 7.19 6.02
N TYR A 161 2.65 5.92 5.63
CA TYR A 161 2.67 5.53 4.23
C TYR A 161 1.62 6.29 3.42
N LYS A 162 0.37 6.36 3.90
CA LYS A 162 -0.71 7.10 3.23
C LYS A 162 -0.40 8.59 3.12
N ARG A 163 0.09 9.23 4.17
CA ARG A 163 0.43 10.65 4.17
C ARG A 163 1.57 10.97 3.20
N LEU A 164 2.62 10.16 3.21
CA LEU A 164 3.78 10.33 2.33
C LEU A 164 3.41 10.12 0.85
N SER A 165 2.63 9.08 0.54
CA SER A 165 2.18 8.80 -0.82
C SER A 165 1.17 9.83 -1.35
N ALA A 166 0.36 10.43 -0.47
CA ALA A 166 -0.61 11.45 -0.81
C ALA A 166 -0.04 12.87 -0.89
N ALA A 167 1.24 13.08 -0.55
CA ALA A 167 1.88 14.38 -0.59
C ALA A 167 1.89 14.96 -2.03
N PRO A 168 1.24 16.11 -2.29
CA PRO A 168 1.03 16.61 -3.64
C PRO A 168 2.31 17.09 -4.31
N ASP A 169 3.27 17.57 -3.53
CA ASP A 169 4.49 18.22 -4.04
C ASP A 169 5.71 18.02 -3.12
N ALA A 170 6.83 18.61 -3.51
CA ALA A 170 8.09 18.53 -2.77
C ALA A 170 8.02 19.24 -1.41
N GLN A 171 7.27 20.33 -1.31
CA GLN A 171 7.13 21.09 -0.07
C GLN A 171 6.36 20.26 0.97
N ALA A 172 5.22 19.70 0.59
CA ALA A 172 4.44 18.83 1.47
C ALA A 172 5.25 17.60 1.95
N ARG A 173 6.08 17.01 1.08
CA ARG A 173 6.99 15.92 1.49
C ARG A 173 8.04 16.39 2.49
N GLN A 174 8.60 17.58 2.31
CA GLN A 174 9.58 18.13 3.24
C GLN A 174 8.97 18.42 4.62
N GLU A 175 7.74 18.91 4.66
CA GLU A 175 7.00 19.12 5.91
C GLU A 175 6.77 17.79 6.66
N LEU A 176 6.38 16.74 5.92
CA LEU A 176 6.23 15.39 6.48
C LEU A 176 7.57 14.82 6.96
N GLU A 177 8.66 15.08 6.25
CA GLU A 177 10.00 14.68 6.68
C GLU A 177 10.39 15.35 8.00
N LEU A 178 10.15 16.65 8.12
CA LEU A 178 10.42 17.39 9.36
C LEU A 178 9.57 16.85 10.52
N GLU A 179 8.29 16.56 10.29
CA GLU A 179 7.42 15.96 11.31
C GLU A 179 7.91 14.56 11.73
N LEU A 180 8.36 13.73 10.79
CA LEU A 180 8.93 12.42 11.09
C LEU A 180 10.20 12.54 11.97
N ARG A 181 11.08 13.48 11.62
CA ARG A 181 12.31 13.73 12.39
C ARG A 181 12.01 14.24 13.80
N ASP A 182 11.03 15.12 13.94
CA ASP A 182 10.62 15.66 15.24
C ASP A 182 10.02 14.58 16.14
N ARG A 183 9.19 13.70 15.60
CA ARG A 183 8.46 12.70 16.38
C ARG A 183 9.24 11.41 16.65
N PHE A 184 10.05 10.97 15.70
CA PHE A 184 10.70 9.65 15.74
C PHE A 184 12.22 9.72 15.63
N GLY A 185 12.81 10.92 15.48
CA GLY A 185 14.25 11.10 15.40
C GLY A 185 14.80 10.99 13.97
N ILE A 186 16.08 10.61 13.87
CA ILE A 186 16.81 10.55 12.61
C ILE A 186 16.16 9.52 11.67
N LEU A 187 15.92 9.92 10.42
CA LEU A 187 15.35 9.00 9.42
C LEU A 187 16.31 7.83 9.14
N PRO A 188 15.82 6.60 9.20
CA PRO A 188 16.59 5.43 8.78
C PRO A 188 16.72 5.39 7.26
N GLN A 189 17.83 4.85 6.76
CA GLN A 189 18.14 4.77 5.34
C GLN A 189 17.02 4.17 4.48
N PRO A 190 16.30 3.07 4.87
CA PRO A 190 15.20 2.54 4.08
C PRO A 190 14.05 3.54 3.88
N LEU A 191 13.77 4.40 4.87
CA LEU A 191 12.76 5.45 4.79
C LEU A 191 13.22 6.61 3.89
N GLU A 192 14.49 7.02 3.96
CA GLU A 192 15.04 8.02 3.04
C GLU A 192 14.96 7.53 1.57
N ILE A 193 15.25 6.24 1.33
CA ILE A 193 15.10 5.63 0.01
C ILE A 193 13.62 5.65 -0.41
N PHE A 194 12.70 5.31 0.49
CA PHE A 194 11.26 5.32 0.20
C PHE A 194 10.78 6.72 -0.23
N MET A 195 11.20 7.75 0.47
CA MET A 195 10.86 9.14 0.12
C MET A 195 11.43 9.57 -1.24
N ALA A 196 12.67 9.19 -1.55
CA ALA A 196 13.29 9.46 -2.85
C ALA A 196 12.57 8.70 -3.99
N VAL A 197 12.15 7.47 -3.75
CA VAL A 197 11.34 6.67 -4.68
C VAL A 197 9.99 7.34 -4.96
N LEU A 198 9.29 7.81 -3.93
CA LEU A 198 8.03 8.55 -4.10
C LEU A 198 8.21 9.83 -4.91
N ALA A 199 9.28 10.58 -4.64
CA ALA A 199 9.60 11.79 -5.40
C ALA A 199 9.88 11.50 -6.88
N LEU A 200 10.62 10.43 -7.15
CA LEU A 200 10.90 9.98 -8.53
C LEU A 200 9.61 9.50 -9.22
N LYS A 201 8.77 8.69 -8.53
CA LYS A 201 7.50 8.20 -9.07
C LYS A 201 6.59 9.35 -9.46
N GLN A 202 6.40 10.31 -8.56
CA GLN A 202 5.54 11.47 -8.82
C GLN A 202 6.05 12.29 -10.00
N PHE A 203 7.36 12.52 -10.09
CA PHE A 203 7.97 13.24 -11.20
C PHE A 203 7.75 12.51 -12.53
N LEU A 204 8.00 11.21 -12.58
CA LEU A 204 7.85 10.39 -13.80
C LEU A 204 6.38 10.26 -14.23
N SER A 205 5.45 10.14 -13.27
CA SER A 205 4.01 10.13 -13.58
C SER A 205 3.54 11.48 -14.14
N GLY A 206 4.03 12.60 -13.60
CA GLY A 206 3.80 13.93 -14.17
C GLY A 206 4.38 14.09 -15.57
N ALA A 207 5.48 13.41 -15.86
CA ALA A 207 6.12 13.33 -17.17
C ALA A 207 5.52 12.26 -18.10
N GLN A 208 4.42 11.64 -17.71
CA GLN A 208 3.72 10.58 -18.45
C GLN A 208 4.59 9.36 -18.83
N ALA A 209 5.60 9.06 -18.02
CA ALA A 209 6.40 7.86 -18.20
C ALA A 209 5.57 6.61 -17.86
N LEU A 210 5.66 5.57 -18.68
CA LEU A 210 4.95 4.31 -18.46
C LEU A 210 5.67 3.46 -17.42
N LYS A 211 6.99 3.41 -17.51
CA LYS A 211 7.81 2.52 -16.69
C LYS A 211 9.18 3.10 -16.41
N ALA A 212 9.74 2.79 -15.24
CA ALA A 212 11.14 3.04 -14.95
C ALA A 212 11.76 1.85 -14.21
N ASP A 213 12.86 1.35 -14.72
CA ASP A 213 13.61 0.23 -14.19
C ASP A 213 15.02 0.68 -13.83
N VAL A 214 15.56 0.20 -12.69
CA VAL A 214 16.97 0.36 -12.35
C VAL A 214 17.70 -0.97 -12.59
N TYR A 215 18.73 -0.91 -13.42
CA TYR A 215 19.64 -2.02 -13.69
C TYR A 215 21.05 -1.60 -13.30
N GLU A 216 21.65 -2.28 -12.34
CA GLU A 216 23.01 -2.00 -11.88
C GLU A 216 23.24 -0.50 -11.60
N ASP A 217 23.90 0.19 -12.54
CA ASP A 217 24.25 1.62 -12.47
C ASP A 217 23.38 2.50 -13.40
N ARG A 218 22.23 2.01 -13.90
CA ARG A 218 21.42 2.72 -14.90
C ARG A 218 19.96 2.75 -14.55
N LEU A 219 19.37 3.92 -14.74
CA LEU A 219 17.91 4.14 -14.73
C LEU A 219 17.43 4.17 -16.17
N ARG A 220 16.55 3.24 -16.55
CA ARG A 220 15.85 3.23 -17.83
C ARG A 220 14.44 3.70 -17.64
N VAL A 221 14.02 4.72 -18.38
CA VAL A 221 12.66 5.25 -18.40
C VAL A 221 12.05 5.01 -19.77
N LEU A 222 10.82 4.51 -19.79
CA LEU A 222 10.05 4.18 -21.00
C LEU A 222 8.81 5.09 -21.08
N TRP A 223 8.57 5.68 -22.24
CA TRP A 223 7.36 6.42 -22.59
C TRP A 223 6.53 5.70 -23.65
N ASP A 224 5.29 6.13 -23.84
CA ASP A 224 4.45 5.69 -24.95
C ASP A 224 4.97 6.30 -26.27
N GLU A 225 5.15 5.47 -27.30
CA GLU A 225 5.59 5.92 -28.62
C GLU A 225 4.65 6.94 -29.26
N LYS A 226 3.34 6.85 -28.96
CA LYS A 226 2.29 7.68 -29.53
C LYS A 226 2.09 8.99 -28.78
N GLN A 227 2.45 9.02 -27.50
CA GLN A 227 2.28 10.18 -26.62
C GLN A 227 3.63 10.74 -26.15
N ASN A 228 4.62 10.70 -27.04
CA ASN A 228 6.01 11.05 -26.72
C ASN A 228 6.08 12.45 -26.07
N ALA A 229 6.24 12.48 -24.75
CA ALA A 229 6.37 13.70 -23.98
C ALA A 229 7.73 14.40 -24.19
N ILE A 230 8.67 13.77 -24.90
CA ILE A 230 10.01 14.29 -25.11
C ILE A 230 10.09 14.94 -26.49
N ALA A 231 10.16 16.25 -26.53
CA ALA A 231 10.40 16.99 -27.77
C ALA A 231 11.81 16.66 -28.30
N PRO A 232 11.96 16.26 -29.57
CA PRO A 232 13.28 15.96 -30.15
C PRO A 232 14.28 17.11 -30.03
N GLU A 233 13.80 18.35 -29.99
CA GLU A 233 14.59 19.57 -29.86
C GLU A 233 15.27 19.69 -28.49
N LYS A 234 14.66 19.14 -27.43
CA LYS A 234 15.23 19.12 -26.08
C LYS A 234 16.16 17.90 -25.87
N LEU A 235 15.92 16.81 -26.58
CA LEU A 235 16.67 15.57 -26.42
C LEU A 235 18.14 15.70 -26.83
N VAL A 236 18.44 16.32 -27.96
CA VAL A 236 19.81 16.48 -28.47
C VAL A 236 20.69 17.31 -27.53
N PRO A 237 20.26 18.51 -27.07
CA PRO A 237 21.01 19.27 -26.07
C PRO A 237 21.20 18.51 -24.74
N PHE A 238 20.16 17.81 -24.28
CA PHE A 238 20.22 17.01 -23.06
C PHE A 238 21.30 15.91 -23.17
N LEU A 239 21.25 15.09 -24.23
CA LEU A 239 22.23 14.03 -24.44
C LEU A 239 23.66 14.57 -24.53
N SER A 240 23.84 15.71 -25.18
CA SER A 240 25.14 16.39 -25.29
C SER A 240 25.64 16.87 -23.93
N ALA A 241 24.75 17.44 -23.10
CA ALA A 241 25.07 17.91 -21.75
C ALA A 241 25.47 16.77 -20.81
N GLN A 242 24.86 15.59 -20.96
CA GLN A 242 25.14 14.41 -20.14
C GLN A 242 26.47 13.71 -20.48
N LYS A 243 27.21 14.16 -21.49
CA LYS A 243 28.57 13.65 -21.83
C LYS A 243 28.70 12.13 -21.89
N GLY A 244 27.67 11.44 -22.43
CA GLY A 244 27.62 9.99 -22.53
C GLY A 244 27.00 9.26 -21.33
N ASN A 245 26.60 9.97 -20.27
CA ASN A 245 25.86 9.39 -19.15
C ASN A 245 24.38 9.12 -19.47
N ALA A 246 23.84 9.69 -20.55
CA ALA A 246 22.50 9.41 -21.03
C ALA A 246 22.55 8.84 -22.45
N LYS A 247 21.65 7.89 -22.74
CA LYS A 247 21.52 7.25 -24.05
C LYS A 247 20.05 7.05 -24.39
N LEU A 248 19.66 7.45 -25.60
CA LEU A 248 18.38 7.09 -26.17
C LEU A 248 18.39 5.65 -26.64
N ILE A 249 17.40 4.87 -26.26
CA ILE A 249 17.15 3.52 -26.75
C ILE A 249 15.84 3.56 -27.52
N PRO A 250 15.89 3.45 -28.85
CA PRO A 250 14.67 3.41 -29.64
C PRO A 250 13.74 2.25 -29.23
N PRO A 251 12.41 2.40 -29.35
CA PRO A 251 11.74 3.56 -29.94
C PRO A 251 11.48 4.71 -28.97
N SER A 252 11.38 4.47 -27.65
CA SER A 252 10.87 5.50 -26.70
C SER A 252 11.44 5.36 -25.28
N SER A 253 12.67 4.88 -25.17
CA SER A 253 13.35 4.69 -23.88
C SER A 253 14.58 5.57 -23.75
N LEU A 254 14.81 6.08 -22.54
CA LEU A 254 16.02 6.81 -22.18
C LEU A 254 16.74 6.06 -21.05
N GLU A 255 18.03 5.79 -21.23
CA GLU A 255 18.90 5.32 -20.15
C GLU A 255 19.71 6.49 -19.60
N LEU A 256 19.76 6.59 -18.28
CA LEU A 256 20.60 7.53 -17.54
C LEU A 256 21.52 6.75 -16.60
N LYS A 257 22.82 7.00 -16.67
CA LYS A 257 23.79 6.42 -15.77
C LYS A 257 23.66 7.05 -14.38
N LEU A 258 23.58 6.22 -13.35
CA LEU A 258 23.51 6.63 -11.97
C LEU A 258 24.92 6.77 -11.37
N ASP A 259 25.14 7.81 -10.58
CA ASP A 259 26.40 7.96 -9.84
C ASP A 259 26.40 7.03 -8.63
N MET A 260 27.12 5.93 -8.74
CA MET A 260 27.23 4.90 -7.72
C MET A 260 28.05 5.33 -6.49
N GLN A 261 28.74 6.47 -6.54
CA GLN A 261 29.45 7.03 -5.38
C GLN A 261 28.48 7.76 -4.43
N LEU A 262 27.32 8.17 -4.91
CA LEU A 262 26.31 8.80 -4.10
C LEU A 262 25.49 7.76 -3.31
N PRO A 263 25.06 8.10 -2.07
CA PRO A 263 24.04 7.32 -1.36
C PRO A 263 22.77 7.18 -2.20
N THR A 264 22.07 6.04 -2.08
CA THR A 264 20.90 5.73 -2.92
C THR A 264 19.84 6.84 -2.98
N PRO A 265 19.42 7.50 -1.88
CA PRO A 265 18.47 8.61 -1.97
C PRO A 265 18.98 9.76 -2.83
N ARG A 266 20.20 10.20 -2.62
CA ARG A 266 20.82 11.29 -3.40
C ARG A 266 21.04 10.92 -4.87
N ARG A 267 21.31 9.67 -5.15
CA ARG A 267 21.45 9.12 -6.51
C ARG A 267 20.13 9.22 -7.27
N LEU A 268 19.01 8.85 -6.64
CA LEU A 268 17.68 8.95 -7.25
C LEU A 268 17.27 10.42 -7.45
N ASP A 269 17.58 11.29 -6.49
CA ASP A 269 17.34 12.72 -6.63
C ASP A 269 18.17 13.36 -7.75
N ALA A 270 19.43 12.98 -7.88
CA ALA A 270 20.29 13.46 -8.98
C ALA A 270 19.73 13.03 -10.33
N ALA A 271 19.27 11.78 -10.45
CA ALA A 271 18.62 11.28 -11.67
C ALA A 271 17.32 12.05 -11.97
N ARG A 272 16.49 12.29 -10.97
CA ARG A 272 15.25 13.08 -11.10
C ARG A 272 15.54 14.52 -11.57
N LEU A 273 16.55 15.17 -10.98
CA LEU A 273 16.97 16.52 -11.37
C LEU A 273 17.51 16.56 -12.81
N ALA A 274 18.34 15.57 -13.18
CA ALA A 274 18.83 15.47 -14.55
C ALA A 274 17.67 15.30 -15.55
N LEU A 275 16.73 14.39 -15.27
CA LEU A 275 15.54 14.24 -16.11
C LEU A 275 14.64 15.48 -16.13
N GLY A 276 14.61 16.26 -15.04
CA GLY A 276 13.89 17.53 -14.96
C GLY A 276 14.33 18.52 -16.03
N THR A 277 15.62 18.60 -16.34
CA THR A 277 16.12 19.48 -17.39
C THR A 277 15.65 19.09 -18.81
N LEU A 278 15.21 17.85 -19.00
CA LEU A 278 14.67 17.35 -20.26
C LEU A 278 13.16 17.58 -20.39
N LEU A 279 12.42 17.49 -19.26
CA LEU A 279 10.96 17.36 -19.23
C LEU A 279 10.23 18.63 -18.79
N THR A 280 10.93 19.62 -18.19
CA THR A 280 10.37 20.95 -17.88
C THR A 280 10.55 21.91 -19.05
N ASP A 281 9.57 22.81 -19.24
CA ASP A 281 9.57 23.86 -20.28
C ASP A 281 10.68 24.89 -20.08
#